data_2fa10f75eb2d57e3dde671fa8826bb4f
#
_entry.id   2fa10f75eb2d57e3dde671fa8826bb4f
#
_cell.length_a   1.000
_cell.length_b   1.000
_cell.length_c   1.000
_cell.angle_alpha   90.00
_cell.angle_beta   90.00
_cell.angle_gamma   90.00
#
_symmetry.space_group_name_H-M   'P 1'
#
loop_
_entity.id
_entity.type
_entity.pdbx_description
1 polymer ?
#
loop_
_entity_poly.entity_id
_entity_poly.type
_entity_poly.pdbx_seq_one_letter_code
_entity_poly.pdbx_strand_id
1 'polypeptide(L)'
;MNRDVRFRRLDPRLGAEFPLPAYATAESAGMDLRAMVDQPLALAPGDAQLVPTGLAIHIADPALCAVIVPRSGLGHKQGLVMGNLVGVIDADYQGPLMVSLWNRGRLTVTIAPGDRVAQLVFLPVVRAALVEVEAFEDSARGQGGFGHTGVR
;
A
#
# COMPACT_ATOMS: atom_id res chain seq x y z
N MET A 1 2.24 -17.78 -11.78
CA MET A 1 0.82 -18.12 -12.08
C MET A 1 0.04 -16.80 -11.96
N ASN A 2 -0.52 -16.31 -13.06
CA ASN A 2 -1.34 -15.09 -13.03
C ASN A 2 -2.69 -15.39 -12.36
N ARG A 3 -3.16 -14.47 -11.53
CA ARG A 3 -4.47 -14.50 -10.87
C ARG A 3 -5.28 -13.32 -11.36
N ASP A 4 -6.51 -13.54 -11.76
CA ASP A 4 -7.40 -12.45 -12.17
C ASP A 4 -7.98 -11.77 -10.94
N VAL A 5 -7.83 -10.45 -10.87
CA VAL A 5 -8.45 -9.59 -9.87
C VAL A 5 -9.39 -8.63 -10.59
N ARG A 6 -10.66 -8.64 -10.20
CA ARG A 6 -11.65 -7.75 -10.79
C ARG A 6 -11.43 -6.32 -10.28
N PHE A 7 -11.62 -5.35 -11.14
CA PHE A 7 -11.56 -3.95 -10.74
C PHE A 7 -12.71 -3.14 -11.35
N ARG A 8 -13.02 -2.03 -10.72
CA ARG A 8 -13.89 -0.99 -11.24
C ARG A 8 -13.11 0.30 -11.38
N ARG A 9 -13.29 0.96 -12.48
CA ARG A 9 -12.81 2.31 -12.71
C ARG A 9 -13.84 3.27 -12.13
N LEU A 10 -13.45 4.09 -11.17
CA LEU A 10 -14.29 5.07 -10.47
C LEU A 10 -14.05 6.49 -10.99
N ASP A 11 -12.88 6.73 -11.61
CA ASP A 11 -12.51 7.99 -12.25
C ASP A 11 -12.32 7.74 -13.74
N PRO A 12 -13.07 8.45 -14.63
CA PRO A 12 -12.99 8.24 -16.08
C PRO A 12 -11.65 8.61 -16.70
N ARG A 13 -10.83 9.44 -16.03
CA ARG A 13 -9.48 9.81 -16.49
C ARG A 13 -8.51 8.62 -16.49
N LEU A 14 -8.73 7.60 -15.62
CA LEU A 14 -7.96 6.36 -15.65
C LEU A 14 -8.28 5.55 -16.92
N GLY A 15 -7.24 5.13 -17.62
CA GLY A 15 -7.34 4.42 -18.89
C GLY A 15 -7.68 5.32 -20.09
N ALA A 16 -7.76 6.64 -19.87
CA ALA A 16 -7.92 7.65 -20.91
C ALA A 16 -6.77 8.67 -20.85
N GLU A 17 -6.79 9.57 -19.91
CA GLU A 17 -5.74 10.58 -19.68
C GLU A 17 -4.54 9.97 -18.91
N PHE A 18 -4.81 9.15 -17.90
CA PHE A 18 -3.79 8.48 -17.10
C PHE A 18 -3.85 6.97 -17.28
N PRO A 19 -2.70 6.29 -17.43
CA PRO A 19 -2.68 4.84 -17.57
C PRO A 19 -3.32 4.11 -16.38
N LEU A 20 -3.99 2.99 -16.65
CA LEU A 20 -4.39 2.03 -15.62
C LEU A 20 -3.14 1.47 -14.90
N PRO A 21 -3.26 1.05 -13.62
CA PRO A 21 -2.18 0.33 -12.96
C PRO A 21 -1.75 -0.90 -13.75
N ALA A 22 -0.45 -1.00 -13.97
CA ALA A 22 0.18 -2.13 -14.65
C ALA A 22 1.58 -2.37 -14.07
N TYR A 23 2.08 -3.58 -14.24
CA TYR A 23 3.48 -3.90 -13.94
C TYR A 23 4.37 -3.22 -14.97
N ALA A 24 5.37 -2.48 -14.51
CA ALA A 24 6.29 -1.74 -15.38
C ALA A 24 7.21 -2.69 -16.17
N THR A 25 7.55 -3.84 -15.60
CA THR A 25 8.36 -4.91 -16.21
C THR A 25 7.75 -6.26 -15.87
N ALA A 26 8.16 -7.32 -16.57
CA ALA A 26 7.71 -8.68 -16.31
C ALA A 26 8.01 -9.19 -14.88
N GLU A 27 9.02 -8.60 -14.22
CA GLU A 27 9.46 -8.98 -12.87
C GLU A 27 9.07 -7.97 -11.80
N SER A 28 8.32 -6.90 -12.15
CA SER A 28 7.82 -5.95 -11.17
C SER A 28 6.87 -6.63 -10.19
N ALA A 29 7.02 -6.36 -8.90
CA ALA A 29 6.13 -6.88 -7.85
C ALA A 29 4.93 -5.98 -7.59
N GLY A 30 5.01 -4.69 -7.91
CA GLY A 30 3.97 -3.70 -7.62
C GLY A 30 3.52 -2.94 -8.85
N MET A 31 2.29 -2.45 -8.80
CA MET A 31 1.70 -1.55 -9.79
C MET A 31 1.54 -0.16 -9.17
N ASP A 32 1.93 0.89 -9.89
CA ASP A 32 1.77 2.26 -9.40
C ASP A 32 0.29 2.65 -9.26
N LEU A 33 -0.04 3.28 -8.14
CA LEU A 33 -1.31 3.97 -7.90
C LEU A 33 -1.12 5.46 -8.08
N ARG A 34 -2.09 6.09 -8.76
CA ARG A 34 -2.05 7.52 -9.07
C ARG A 34 -3.02 8.31 -8.20
N ALA A 35 -2.65 9.56 -7.92
CA ALA A 35 -3.53 10.51 -7.25
C ALA A 35 -4.57 11.03 -8.24
N MET A 36 -5.84 10.70 -8.02
CA MET A 36 -6.95 11.16 -8.82
C MET A 36 -7.63 12.36 -8.16
N VAL A 37 -6.83 13.38 -7.86
CA VAL A 37 -7.29 14.69 -7.39
C VAL A 37 -7.68 15.58 -8.58
N ASP A 38 -8.56 16.55 -8.35
CA ASP A 38 -9.03 17.47 -9.43
C ASP A 38 -8.09 18.68 -9.59
N GLN A 39 -7.41 19.07 -8.51
CA GLN A 39 -6.48 20.19 -8.48
C GLN A 39 -5.20 19.74 -7.75
N PRO A 40 -4.05 20.38 -8.01
CA PRO A 40 -2.84 20.11 -7.26
C PRO A 40 -3.06 20.25 -5.75
N LEU A 41 -2.62 19.26 -5.00
CA LEU A 41 -2.73 19.15 -3.56
C LEU A 41 -1.38 19.47 -2.92
N ALA A 42 -1.29 20.51 -2.11
CA ALA A 42 -0.11 20.83 -1.32
C ALA A 42 -0.20 20.21 0.07
N LEU A 43 0.79 19.41 0.44
CA LEU A 43 0.95 18.85 1.78
C LEU A 43 2.13 19.55 2.47
N ALA A 44 1.88 20.32 3.50
CA ALA A 44 2.93 20.90 4.34
C ALA A 44 3.63 19.80 5.17
N PRO A 45 4.84 20.06 5.70
CA PRO A 45 5.51 19.14 6.61
C PRO A 45 4.62 18.73 7.79
N GLY A 46 4.47 17.43 8.00
CA GLY A 46 3.62 16.84 9.03
C GLY A 46 2.17 16.59 8.63
N ASP A 47 1.70 17.17 7.53
CA ASP A 47 0.32 16.97 7.06
C ASP A 47 0.11 15.57 6.49
N ALA A 48 -1.09 15.03 6.74
CA ALA A 48 -1.57 13.80 6.13
C ALA A 48 -2.94 14.02 5.48
N GLN A 49 -3.15 13.40 4.31
CA GLN A 49 -4.42 13.49 3.58
C GLN A 49 -4.74 12.18 2.88
N LEU A 50 -6.04 11.85 2.87
CA LEU A 50 -6.57 10.71 2.14
C LEU A 50 -6.81 11.11 0.68
N VAL A 51 -6.14 10.40 -0.25
CA VAL A 51 -6.14 10.73 -1.67
C VAL A 51 -6.79 9.58 -2.47
N PRO A 52 -7.78 9.86 -3.33
CA PRO A 52 -8.40 8.84 -4.16
C PRO A 52 -7.46 8.35 -5.25
N THR A 53 -7.56 7.05 -5.57
CA THR A 53 -6.83 6.43 -6.68
C THR A 53 -7.70 6.24 -7.93
N GLY A 54 -8.99 6.50 -7.85
CA GLY A 54 -9.93 6.28 -8.93
C GLY A 54 -10.25 4.81 -9.24
N LEU A 55 -9.83 3.90 -8.36
CA LEU A 55 -10.04 2.45 -8.49
C LEU A 55 -10.78 1.86 -7.31
N ALA A 56 -11.53 0.79 -7.57
CA ALA A 56 -11.94 -0.22 -6.61
C ALA A 56 -11.53 -1.59 -7.15
N ILE A 57 -11.11 -2.52 -6.27
CA ILE A 57 -10.77 -3.89 -6.64
C ILE A 57 -11.62 -4.88 -5.84
N HIS A 58 -11.80 -6.07 -6.37
CA HIS A 58 -12.37 -7.20 -5.67
C HIS A 58 -11.51 -8.44 -5.94
N ILE A 59 -10.73 -8.84 -4.96
CA ILE A 59 -9.80 -9.96 -5.06
C ILE A 59 -10.59 -11.28 -5.13
N ALA A 60 -11.60 -11.44 -4.29
CA ALA A 60 -12.50 -12.60 -4.21
C ALA A 60 -11.79 -13.95 -3.99
N ASP A 61 -10.52 -13.96 -3.57
CA ASP A 61 -9.72 -15.13 -3.24
C ASP A 61 -9.12 -14.96 -1.84
N PRO A 62 -9.60 -15.70 -0.82
CA PRO A 62 -9.11 -15.54 0.57
C PRO A 62 -7.65 -16.00 0.76
N ALA A 63 -7.03 -16.60 -0.25
CA ALA A 63 -5.61 -16.92 -0.26
C ALA A 63 -4.72 -15.73 -0.71
N LEU A 64 -5.33 -14.59 -1.06
CA LEU A 64 -4.65 -13.37 -1.47
C LEU A 64 -5.15 -12.17 -0.66
N CYS A 65 -4.25 -11.22 -0.45
CA CYS A 65 -4.59 -9.84 -0.09
C CYS A 65 -3.84 -8.89 -1.02
N ALA A 66 -4.20 -7.63 -1.02
CA ALA A 66 -3.36 -6.59 -1.56
C ALA A 66 -2.84 -5.68 -0.46
N VAL A 67 -1.65 -5.10 -0.65
CA VAL A 67 -1.12 -4.06 0.21
C VAL A 67 -0.82 -2.82 -0.61
N ILE A 68 -1.11 -1.66 -0.04
CA ILE A 68 -0.68 -0.37 -0.57
C ILE A 68 0.53 0.06 0.24
N VAL A 69 1.64 0.34 -0.45
CA VAL A 69 2.92 0.70 0.16
C VAL A 69 3.49 1.95 -0.50
N PRO A 70 4.38 2.71 0.20
CA PRO A 70 5.03 3.88 -0.38
C PRO A 70 5.90 3.52 -1.58
N ARG A 71 6.13 4.51 -2.44
CA ARG A 71 7.17 4.43 -3.47
C ARG A 71 8.51 4.84 -2.87
N SER A 72 9.53 4.00 -3.04
CA SER A 72 10.87 4.20 -2.45
C SER A 72 11.47 5.58 -2.76
N GLY A 73 11.39 6.02 -4.01
CA GLY A 73 11.94 7.32 -4.44
C GLY A 73 11.25 8.52 -3.79
N LEU A 74 9.92 8.52 -3.70
CA LEU A 74 9.17 9.59 -3.03
C LEU A 74 9.43 9.60 -1.53
N GLY A 75 9.40 8.43 -0.89
CA GLY A 75 9.64 8.31 0.55
C GLY A 75 11.04 8.75 0.95
N HIS A 76 12.07 8.35 0.19
CA HIS A 76 13.46 8.70 0.50
C HIS A 76 13.79 10.16 0.18
N LYS A 77 13.43 10.65 -1.03
CA LYS A 77 13.85 11.98 -1.50
C LYS A 77 12.99 13.12 -0.98
N GLN A 78 11.67 12.91 -0.85
CA GLN A 78 10.71 13.96 -0.52
C GLN A 78 10.05 13.76 0.84
N GLY A 79 10.21 12.59 1.44
CA GLY A 79 9.52 12.26 2.68
C GLY A 79 8.02 11.98 2.50
N LEU A 80 7.52 11.83 1.27
CA LEU A 80 6.13 11.49 1.01
C LEU A 80 5.92 9.97 1.17
N VAL A 81 5.22 9.60 2.21
CA VAL A 81 4.98 8.20 2.59
C VAL A 81 3.49 8.00 2.92
N MET A 82 3.14 6.80 3.38
CA MET A 82 1.77 6.54 3.85
C MET A 82 1.63 6.82 5.34
N GLY A 83 0.58 7.54 5.73
CA GLY A 83 0.26 7.88 7.12
C GLY A 83 -0.10 6.65 7.97
N ASN A 84 -0.66 5.62 7.35
CA ASN A 84 -0.94 4.32 7.97
C ASN A 84 0.19 3.29 7.76
N LEU A 85 1.36 3.71 7.25
CA LEU A 85 2.53 2.91 6.90
C LEU A 85 2.27 1.87 5.81
N VAL A 86 1.31 0.98 5.99
CA VAL A 86 0.85 -0.03 5.03
C VAL A 86 -0.68 -0.07 5.04
N GLY A 87 -1.30 0.01 3.88
CA GLY A 87 -2.73 -0.25 3.72
C GLY A 87 -2.95 -1.73 3.37
N VAL A 88 -3.69 -2.47 4.17
CA VAL A 88 -4.07 -3.85 3.86
C VAL A 88 -5.46 -3.84 3.22
N ILE A 89 -5.59 -4.51 2.09
CA ILE A 89 -6.83 -4.65 1.33
C ILE A 89 -7.25 -6.12 1.36
N ASP A 90 -8.32 -6.38 2.07
CA ASP A 90 -8.86 -7.72 2.22
C ASP A 90 -9.50 -8.24 0.93
N ALA A 91 -9.61 -9.56 0.81
CA ALA A 91 -10.11 -10.21 -0.39
C ALA A 91 -11.58 -9.88 -0.73
N ASP A 92 -12.37 -9.55 0.27
CA ASP A 92 -13.80 -9.22 0.17
C ASP A 92 -14.07 -7.70 0.13
N TYR A 93 -13.04 -6.86 0.30
CA TYR A 93 -13.19 -5.41 0.18
C TYR A 93 -13.52 -5.01 -1.27
N GLN A 94 -14.50 -4.14 -1.44
CA GLN A 94 -14.98 -3.68 -2.76
C GLN A 94 -15.10 -2.15 -2.87
N GLY A 95 -14.71 -1.43 -1.83
CA GLY A 95 -14.75 0.03 -1.79
C GLY A 95 -13.63 0.69 -2.61
N PRO A 96 -13.66 2.03 -2.72
CA PRO A 96 -12.59 2.78 -3.37
C PRO A 96 -11.24 2.56 -2.69
N LEU A 97 -10.19 2.37 -3.50
CA LEU A 97 -8.83 2.40 -3.01
C LEU A 97 -8.41 3.84 -2.75
N MET A 98 -8.09 4.14 -1.51
CA MET A 98 -7.60 5.45 -1.06
C MET A 98 -6.19 5.31 -0.54
N VAL A 99 -5.36 6.34 -0.75
CA VAL A 99 -4.00 6.39 -0.23
C VAL A 99 -3.92 7.46 0.85
N SER A 100 -3.60 7.08 2.08
CA SER A 100 -3.31 8.03 3.15
C SER A 100 -1.89 8.56 2.95
N LEU A 101 -1.73 9.71 2.31
CA LEU A 101 -0.43 10.33 2.09
C LEU A 101 -0.04 11.18 3.29
N TRP A 102 1.21 11.03 3.75
CA TRP A 102 1.80 11.80 4.83
C TRP A 102 3.13 12.40 4.39
N ASN A 103 3.27 13.71 4.54
CA ASN A 103 4.52 14.40 4.33
C ASN A 103 5.35 14.41 5.64
N ARG A 104 6.26 13.46 5.79
CA ARG A 104 7.23 13.42 6.90
C ARG A 104 8.52 14.21 6.60
N GLY A 105 8.57 14.87 5.43
CA GLY A 105 9.70 15.70 4.99
C GLY A 105 9.73 17.05 5.69
N ARG A 106 10.58 17.95 5.20
CA ARG A 106 10.79 19.29 5.73
C ARG A 106 10.28 20.39 4.81
N LEU A 107 9.89 20.05 3.61
CA LEU A 107 9.38 20.97 2.60
C LEU A 107 7.97 20.57 2.20
N THR A 108 7.16 21.54 1.78
CA THR A 108 5.85 21.25 1.18
C THR A 108 6.02 20.42 -0.07
N VAL A 109 5.23 19.33 -0.16
CA VAL A 109 5.16 18.48 -1.36
C VAL A 109 3.86 18.78 -2.08
N THR A 110 3.93 19.08 -3.37
CA THR A 110 2.76 19.26 -4.22
C THR A 110 2.52 17.99 -5.03
N ILE A 111 1.29 17.49 -4.98
CA ILE A 111 0.83 16.31 -5.70
C ILE A 111 -0.11 16.78 -6.80
N ALA A 112 0.28 16.57 -8.04
CA ALA A 112 -0.56 16.90 -9.19
C ALA A 112 -1.54 15.76 -9.53
N PRO A 113 -2.67 16.05 -10.22
CA PRO A 113 -3.51 15.01 -10.78
C PRO A 113 -2.71 14.01 -11.61
N GLY A 114 -2.92 12.71 -11.38
CA GLY A 114 -2.23 11.64 -12.08
C GLY A 114 -0.83 11.28 -11.57
N ASP A 115 -0.28 11.99 -10.57
CA ASP A 115 1.01 11.63 -9.96
C ASP A 115 0.98 10.23 -9.36
N ARG A 116 2.07 9.48 -9.55
CA ARG A 116 2.26 8.15 -8.96
C ARG A 116 2.68 8.30 -7.50
N VAL A 117 1.77 8.03 -6.56
CA VAL A 117 1.95 8.35 -5.14
C VAL A 117 2.17 7.14 -4.23
N ALA A 118 1.76 5.97 -4.67
CA ALA A 118 1.90 4.71 -3.94
C ALA A 118 2.02 3.55 -4.93
N GLN A 119 2.15 2.34 -4.43
CA GLN A 119 2.10 1.12 -5.24
C GLN A 119 1.25 0.04 -4.57
N LEU A 120 0.56 -0.73 -5.41
CA LEU A 120 -0.27 -1.87 -5.04
C LEU A 120 0.51 -3.15 -5.27
N VAL A 121 0.61 -3.99 -4.24
CA VAL A 121 1.30 -5.29 -4.29
C VAL A 121 0.34 -6.37 -3.82
N PHE A 122 0.25 -7.49 -4.53
CA PHE A 122 -0.53 -8.65 -4.11
C PHE A 122 0.35 -9.65 -3.37
N LEU A 123 -0.15 -10.17 -2.25
CA LEU A 123 0.57 -11.10 -1.39
C LEU A 123 -0.28 -12.35 -1.11
N PRO A 124 0.33 -13.54 -0.99
CA PRO A 124 -0.35 -14.71 -0.49
C PRO A 124 -0.66 -14.55 1.00
N VAL A 125 -1.80 -15.09 1.43
CA VAL A 125 -2.27 -15.05 2.82
C VAL A 125 -2.33 -16.45 3.39
N VAL A 126 -1.71 -16.64 4.55
CA VAL A 126 -1.91 -17.82 5.39
C VAL A 126 -2.89 -17.46 6.50
N ARG A 127 -4.00 -18.19 6.57
CA ARG A 127 -5.01 -18.01 7.64
C ARG A 127 -4.68 -18.96 8.79
N ALA A 128 -4.24 -18.39 9.90
CA ALA A 128 -3.94 -19.15 11.12
C ALA A 128 -5.17 -19.25 12.01
N ALA A 129 -5.37 -20.41 12.63
CA ALA A 129 -6.26 -20.58 13.75
C ALA A 129 -5.43 -20.46 15.05
N LEU A 130 -5.85 -19.60 15.96
CA LEU A 130 -5.21 -19.48 17.26
C LEU A 130 -5.73 -20.59 18.18
N VAL A 131 -4.82 -21.35 18.78
CA VAL A 131 -5.11 -22.39 19.76
C VAL A 131 -4.49 -21.96 21.09
N GLU A 132 -5.32 -21.83 22.10
CA GLU A 132 -4.87 -21.50 23.46
C GLU A 132 -4.14 -22.70 24.07
N VAL A 133 -2.97 -22.44 24.65
CA VAL A 133 -2.16 -23.41 25.39
C VAL A 133 -1.72 -22.80 26.70
N GLU A 134 -1.53 -23.62 27.72
CA GLU A 134 -1.08 -23.14 29.04
C GLU A 134 0.39 -22.70 29.03
N ALA A 135 1.24 -23.34 28.21
CA ALA A 135 2.66 -23.02 28.07
C ALA A 135 3.14 -23.40 26.67
N PHE A 136 4.20 -22.75 26.23
CA PHE A 136 4.92 -23.13 25.01
C PHE A 136 6.07 -24.10 25.35
N GLU A 137 6.44 -24.90 24.37
CA GLU A 137 7.65 -25.72 24.47
C GLU A 137 8.91 -24.83 24.56
N ASP A 138 9.94 -25.32 25.26
CA ASP A 138 11.21 -24.61 25.37
C ASP A 138 11.87 -24.40 23.99
N SER A 139 12.41 -23.22 23.76
CA SER A 139 13.19 -22.90 22.58
C SER A 139 14.49 -22.16 22.95
N ALA A 140 15.51 -22.27 22.11
CA ALA A 140 16.79 -21.61 22.33
C ALA A 140 16.65 -20.07 22.45
N ARG A 141 15.62 -19.47 21.89
CA ARG A 141 15.34 -18.03 22.01
C ARG A 141 14.49 -17.71 23.26
N GLY A 142 13.62 -18.60 23.68
CA GLY A 142 12.67 -18.39 24.78
C GLY A 142 11.89 -17.08 24.60
N GLN A 143 11.87 -16.26 25.65
CA GLN A 143 11.18 -14.96 25.67
C GLN A 143 12.03 -13.79 25.15
N GLY A 144 13.23 -14.03 24.61
CA GLY A 144 14.14 -13.00 24.14
C GLY A 144 13.56 -12.19 22.95
N GLY A 145 13.37 -10.87 23.15
CA GLY A 145 12.87 -9.90 22.16
C GLY A 145 13.79 -8.68 22.12
N PHE A 146 13.38 -7.64 21.40
CA PHE A 146 13.97 -6.28 21.38
C PHE A 146 15.51 -6.20 21.57
N GLY A 147 16.26 -6.78 20.65
CA GLY A 147 17.73 -6.76 20.69
C GLY A 147 18.38 -7.95 21.38
N HIS A 148 17.64 -9.05 21.61
CA HIS A 148 18.16 -10.28 22.20
C HIS A 148 19.45 -10.81 21.55
N THR A 149 19.63 -10.59 20.23
CA THR A 149 20.85 -10.97 19.49
C THR A 149 21.96 -9.92 19.53
N GLY A 150 21.75 -8.80 20.25
CA GLY A 150 22.71 -7.70 20.32
C GLY A 150 22.66 -6.78 19.10
N VAL A 151 23.47 -5.72 19.14
CA VAL A 151 23.58 -4.71 18.08
C VAL A 151 24.86 -4.91 17.25
N ARG A 152 25.74 -5.84 17.65
CA ARG A 152 26.99 -6.21 16.98
C ARG A 152 27.28 -7.68 17.18
#